data_79d86ed04133e194b531f8f21209b01a
#
_entry.id   79d86ed04133e194b531f8f21209b01a
#
_cell.length_a   1.000
_cell.length_b   1.000
_cell.length_c   1.000
_cell.angle_alpha   90.00
_cell.angle_beta   90.00
_cell.angle_gamma   90.00
#
_symmetry.space_group_name_H-M   'P 1'
#
loop_
_entity.id
_entity.type
_entity.pdbx_description
1 polymer ?
#
loop_
_entity_poly.entity_id
_entity_poly.type
_entity_poly.pdbx_seq_one_letter_code
_entity_poly.pdbx_strand_id
1 'polypeptide(L)'
;INIEYNVSYIYHSMYAFFSRDNVALDGFAQHFKKESLEERSHAELLMDYQTKRGGKVSLQAIMPPQLEFEHAQKGCGLYALELALSLEKLNYDKLLELHKIADECGDAAACDFIEGELLKDQIDSVKENAEMVASLTRMGADGPHGGLATWHFDKMLKK
;
A
#
# COMPACT_ATOMS: atom_id res chain seq x y z
N ILE A 1 7.83 11.31 -0.06
CA ILE A 1 7.85 11.25 1.42
C ILE A 1 6.43 11.32 2.00
N ASN A 2 5.70 12.41 1.78
CA ASN A 2 4.38 12.59 2.44
C ASN A 2 3.33 11.61 1.92
N ILE A 3 3.40 11.20 0.67
CA ILE A 3 2.50 10.19 0.08
C ILE A 3 2.73 8.85 0.74
N GLU A 4 3.98 8.41 0.89
CA GLU A 4 4.34 7.16 1.57
C GLU A 4 3.81 7.14 3.02
N TYR A 5 3.97 8.23 3.76
CA TYR A 5 3.40 8.34 5.11
C TYR A 5 1.87 8.27 5.11
N ASN A 6 1.18 8.88 4.14
CA ASN A 6 -0.28 8.76 4.04
C ASN A 6 -0.71 7.34 3.71
N VAL A 7 -0.06 6.65 2.77
CA VAL A 7 -0.34 5.26 2.41
C VAL A 7 -0.06 4.34 3.60
N SER A 8 1.11 4.51 4.25
CA SER A 8 1.44 3.79 5.48
C SER A 8 0.35 3.92 6.54
N TYR A 9 -0.21 5.13 6.73
CA TYR A 9 -1.24 5.37 7.73
C TYR A 9 -2.59 4.76 7.35
N ILE A 10 -2.93 4.72 6.06
CA ILE A 10 -4.13 3.99 5.58
C ILE A 10 -3.96 2.50 5.83
N TYR A 11 -2.82 1.90 5.51
CA TYR A 11 -2.54 0.49 5.80
C TYR A 11 -2.54 0.19 7.31
N HIS A 12 -2.05 1.12 8.13
CA HIS A 12 -2.14 0.99 9.58
C HIS A 12 -3.60 0.99 10.09
N SER A 13 -4.46 1.79 9.47
CA SER A 13 -5.91 1.77 9.76
C SER A 13 -6.56 0.45 9.34
N MET A 14 -6.20 -0.11 8.17
CA MET A 14 -6.66 -1.44 7.76
C MET A 14 -6.20 -2.52 8.75
N TYR A 15 -4.94 -2.49 9.18
CA TYR A 15 -4.45 -3.38 10.23
C TYR A 15 -5.31 -3.31 11.49
N ALA A 16 -5.61 -2.11 11.98
CA ALA A 16 -6.44 -1.92 13.16
C ALA A 16 -7.87 -2.44 12.97
N PHE A 17 -8.47 -2.22 11.78
CA PHE A 17 -9.80 -2.73 11.43
C PHE A 17 -9.85 -4.26 11.44
N PHE A 18 -8.94 -4.94 10.74
CA PHE A 18 -8.91 -6.40 10.63
C PHE A 18 -8.54 -7.09 11.95
N SER A 19 -7.91 -6.38 12.88
CA SER A 19 -7.56 -6.88 14.22
C SER A 19 -8.72 -6.85 15.23
N ARG A 20 -9.86 -6.22 14.88
CA ARG A 20 -11.02 -6.16 15.78
C ARG A 20 -11.58 -7.54 16.06
N ASP A 21 -12.10 -7.77 17.25
CA ASP A 21 -12.72 -9.02 17.68
C ASP A 21 -13.96 -9.43 16.86
N ASN A 22 -14.70 -8.45 16.38
CA ASN A 22 -15.88 -8.64 15.51
C ASN A 22 -15.54 -8.80 14.01
N VAL A 23 -14.30 -8.58 13.59
CA VAL A 23 -13.79 -8.83 12.22
C VAL A 23 -12.96 -10.10 12.20
N ALA A 24 -11.97 -10.19 13.06
CA ALA A 24 -11.14 -11.38 13.34
C ALA A 24 -10.49 -12.02 12.10
N LEU A 25 -9.93 -11.18 11.20
CA LEU A 25 -9.20 -11.59 9.99
C LEU A 25 -7.71 -11.27 10.16
N ASP A 26 -7.05 -12.09 10.94
CA ASP A 26 -5.68 -11.89 11.41
C ASP A 26 -4.62 -11.97 10.30
N GLY A 27 -4.89 -12.74 9.22
CA GLY A 27 -4.05 -12.78 8.02
C GLY A 27 -4.02 -11.44 7.30
N PHE A 28 -5.19 -10.83 7.08
CA PHE A 28 -5.29 -9.48 6.55
C PHE A 28 -4.65 -8.44 7.50
N ALA A 29 -4.86 -8.59 8.81
CA ALA A 29 -4.26 -7.70 9.78
C ALA A 29 -2.73 -7.72 9.69
N GLN A 30 -2.09 -8.90 9.66
CA GLN A 30 -0.64 -9.00 9.55
C GLN A 30 -0.12 -8.52 8.19
N HIS A 31 -0.84 -8.81 7.11
CA HIS A 31 -0.50 -8.31 5.79
C HIS A 31 -0.45 -6.76 5.80
N PHE A 32 -1.54 -6.08 6.16
CA PHE A 32 -1.57 -4.62 6.15
C PHE A 32 -0.64 -3.97 7.18
N LYS A 33 -0.31 -4.67 8.27
CA LYS A 33 0.74 -4.22 9.19
C LYS A 33 2.11 -4.21 8.52
N LYS A 34 2.43 -5.26 7.76
CA LYS A 34 3.68 -5.36 7.01
C LYS A 34 3.76 -4.25 5.96
N GLU A 35 2.71 -4.09 5.15
CA GLU A 35 2.64 -3.05 4.12
C GLU A 35 2.79 -1.64 4.73
N SER A 36 2.14 -1.37 5.87
CA SER A 36 2.29 -0.09 6.58
C SER A 36 3.73 0.21 6.99
N LEU A 37 4.47 -0.79 7.42
CA LEU A 37 5.88 -0.64 7.79
C LEU A 37 6.78 -0.46 6.56
N GLU A 38 6.45 -1.12 5.46
CA GLU A 38 7.16 -1.03 4.20
C GLU A 38 7.05 0.38 3.61
N GLU A 39 5.83 0.93 3.51
CA GLU A 39 5.59 2.31 3.06
C GLU A 39 6.30 3.36 3.93
N ARG A 40 6.32 3.12 5.23
CA ARG A 40 7.10 3.97 6.13
C ARG A 40 8.59 3.90 5.82
N SER A 41 9.13 2.73 5.50
CA SER A 41 10.54 2.59 5.14
C SER A 41 10.87 3.31 3.82
N HIS A 42 9.94 3.33 2.85
CA HIS A 42 10.09 4.12 1.62
C HIS A 42 10.14 5.63 1.90
N ALA A 43 9.29 6.12 2.82
CA ALA A 43 9.35 7.51 3.26
C ALA A 43 10.71 7.85 3.89
N GLU A 44 11.22 7.00 4.77
CA GLU A 44 12.52 7.17 5.44
C GLU A 44 13.66 7.11 4.43
N LEU A 45 13.62 6.21 3.44
CA LEU A 45 14.60 6.11 2.35
C LEU A 45 14.68 7.41 1.53
N LEU A 46 13.53 7.98 1.19
CA LEU A 46 13.45 9.29 0.51
C LEU A 46 14.01 10.43 1.36
N MET A 47 13.75 10.42 2.68
CA MET A 47 14.29 11.41 3.62
C MET A 47 15.82 11.32 3.70
N ASP A 48 16.36 10.11 3.80
CA ASP A 48 17.80 9.85 3.85
C ASP A 48 18.48 10.30 2.56
N TYR A 49 17.89 10.00 1.41
CA TYR A 49 18.41 10.47 0.14
C TYR A 49 18.39 12.00 0.04
N GLN A 50 17.28 12.65 0.43
CA GLN A 50 17.17 14.11 0.40
C GLN A 50 18.22 14.78 1.30
N THR A 51 18.42 14.28 2.51
CA THR A 51 19.42 14.84 3.46
C THR A 51 20.84 14.56 3.00
N LYS A 52 21.13 13.38 2.43
CA LYS A 52 22.41 13.04 1.80
C LYS A 52 22.77 14.00 0.67
N ARG A 53 21.77 14.53 -0.06
CA ARG A 53 21.92 15.51 -1.13
C ARG A 53 21.96 16.96 -0.61
N GLY A 54 21.99 17.18 0.71
CA GLY A 54 22.00 18.51 1.33
C GLY A 54 20.66 19.21 1.38
N GLY A 55 19.55 18.49 1.08
CA GLY A 55 18.19 18.99 1.17
C GLY A 55 17.69 19.05 2.62
N LYS A 56 16.64 19.82 2.84
CA LYS A 56 15.94 19.95 4.13
C LYS A 56 14.56 19.30 4.02
N VAL A 57 14.34 18.27 4.83
CA VAL A 57 13.03 17.61 4.91
C VAL A 57 12.01 18.53 5.55
N SER A 58 10.86 18.70 4.90
CA SER A 58 9.72 19.45 5.40
C SER A 58 8.53 18.50 5.52
N LEU A 59 8.26 18.00 6.73
CA LEU A 59 7.14 17.11 6.98
C LEU A 59 5.83 17.88 6.90
N GLN A 60 4.86 17.31 6.19
CA GLN A 60 3.52 17.86 6.04
C GLN A 60 2.50 17.08 6.87
N ALA A 61 1.30 17.60 7.03
CA ALA A 61 0.22 16.91 7.71
C ALA A 61 -0.13 15.59 7.00
N ILE A 62 -0.35 14.55 7.79
CA ILE A 62 -0.89 13.27 7.33
C ILE A 62 -2.42 13.35 7.42
N MET A 63 -3.11 12.93 6.37
CA MET A 63 -4.57 12.95 6.33
C MET A 63 -5.15 11.84 7.22
N PRO A 64 -6.25 12.11 7.97
CA PRO A 64 -6.96 11.06 8.69
C PRO A 64 -7.40 9.96 7.73
N PRO A 65 -7.10 8.68 8.01
CA PRO A 65 -7.49 7.58 7.13
C PRO A 65 -8.94 7.20 7.33
N GLN A 66 -9.51 6.47 6.37
CA GLN A 66 -10.74 5.73 6.55
C GLN A 66 -10.58 4.73 7.70
N LEU A 67 -11.64 4.53 8.51
CA LEU A 67 -11.62 3.64 9.69
C LEU A 67 -12.44 2.38 9.49
N GLU A 68 -13.40 2.38 8.56
CA GLU A 68 -14.31 1.28 8.28
C GLU A 68 -14.11 0.79 6.84
N PHE A 69 -13.95 -0.53 6.70
CA PHE A 69 -13.67 -1.16 5.40
C PHE A 69 -14.74 -2.19 5.03
N GLU A 70 -15.92 -2.11 5.65
CA GLU A 70 -17.06 -2.91 5.24
C GLU A 70 -17.62 -2.46 3.89
N HIS A 71 -17.99 -3.41 3.05
CA HIS A 71 -18.63 -3.15 1.76
C HIS A 71 -19.76 -4.16 1.53
N ALA A 72 -20.97 -3.66 1.26
CA ALA A 72 -22.19 -4.47 1.21
C ALA A 72 -22.18 -5.61 0.17
N GLN A 73 -21.47 -5.42 -0.95
CA GLN A 73 -21.40 -6.41 -2.04
C GLN A 73 -20.10 -7.19 -2.05
N LYS A 74 -18.97 -6.57 -1.71
CA LYS A 74 -17.64 -7.17 -1.84
C LYS A 74 -17.10 -7.75 -0.54
N GLY A 75 -17.73 -7.40 0.57
CA GLY A 75 -17.17 -7.66 1.90
C GLY A 75 -15.92 -6.83 2.18
N CYS A 76 -15.37 -6.96 3.38
CA CYS A 76 -14.25 -6.14 3.84
C CYS A 76 -12.91 -6.52 3.18
N GLY A 77 -12.64 -7.81 2.97
CA GLY A 77 -11.36 -8.27 2.44
C GLY A 77 -11.10 -7.82 1.01
N LEU A 78 -12.05 -8.08 0.10
CA LEU A 78 -11.91 -7.67 -1.31
C LEU A 78 -11.88 -6.15 -1.44
N TYR A 79 -12.74 -5.45 -0.72
CA TYR A 79 -12.76 -3.98 -0.74
C TYR A 79 -11.42 -3.38 -0.28
N ALA A 80 -10.83 -3.90 0.78
CA ALA A 80 -9.54 -3.43 1.28
C ALA A 80 -8.41 -3.70 0.28
N LEU A 81 -8.37 -4.88 -0.37
CA LEU A 81 -7.37 -5.19 -1.39
C LEU A 81 -7.52 -4.32 -2.66
N GLU A 82 -8.75 -4.02 -3.09
CA GLU A 82 -8.97 -3.11 -4.21
C GLU A 82 -8.53 -1.68 -3.88
N LEU A 83 -8.76 -1.23 -2.65
CA LEU A 83 -8.27 0.07 -2.18
C LEU A 83 -6.73 0.08 -2.13
N ALA A 84 -6.11 -0.99 -1.60
CA ALA A 84 -4.66 -1.14 -1.62
C ALA A 84 -4.09 -1.06 -3.04
N LEU A 85 -4.64 -1.82 -3.98
CA LEU A 85 -4.22 -1.75 -5.39
C LEU A 85 -4.34 -0.33 -5.97
N SER A 86 -5.38 0.42 -5.59
CA SER A 86 -5.55 1.81 -6.03
C SER A 86 -4.49 2.73 -5.45
N LEU A 87 -4.09 2.51 -4.20
CA LEU A 87 -3.03 3.27 -3.52
C LEU A 87 -1.67 2.98 -4.14
N GLU A 88 -1.35 1.70 -4.43
CA GLU A 88 -0.11 1.33 -5.09
C GLU A 88 0.02 1.96 -6.48
N LYS A 89 -1.06 1.98 -7.27
CA LYS A 89 -1.07 2.65 -8.57
C LYS A 89 -0.88 4.16 -8.45
N LEU A 90 -1.53 4.80 -7.46
CA LEU A 90 -1.33 6.22 -7.20
C LEU A 90 0.11 6.51 -6.81
N ASN A 91 0.71 5.68 -5.95
CA ASN A 91 2.10 5.83 -5.53
C ASN A 91 3.05 5.68 -6.72
N TYR A 92 2.84 4.67 -7.56
CA TYR A 92 3.60 4.49 -8.81
C TYR A 92 3.55 5.74 -9.70
N ASP A 93 2.36 6.30 -9.92
CA ASP A 93 2.20 7.53 -10.73
C ASP A 93 2.98 8.71 -10.11
N LYS A 94 2.98 8.83 -8.78
CA LYS A 94 3.73 9.89 -8.07
C LYS A 94 5.25 9.70 -8.13
N LEU A 95 5.72 8.48 -8.14
CA LEU A 95 7.14 8.19 -8.36
C LEU A 95 7.57 8.51 -9.79
N LEU A 96 6.71 8.25 -10.79
CA LEU A 96 6.95 8.66 -12.18
C LEU A 96 6.98 10.20 -12.32
N GLU A 97 6.09 10.92 -11.64
CA GLU A 97 6.13 12.39 -11.60
C GLU A 97 7.45 12.90 -11.00
N LEU A 98 7.91 12.29 -9.90
CA LEU A 98 9.18 12.63 -9.25
C LEU A 98 10.36 12.33 -10.16
N HIS A 99 10.37 11.18 -10.83
CA HIS A 99 11.40 10.81 -11.81
C HIS A 99 11.47 11.81 -12.95
N LYS A 100 10.33 12.21 -13.51
CA LYS A 100 10.25 13.20 -14.56
C LYS A 100 10.88 14.54 -14.15
N ILE A 101 10.62 15.01 -12.93
CA ILE A 101 11.24 16.24 -12.39
C ILE A 101 12.76 16.10 -12.31
N ALA A 102 13.26 14.94 -11.86
CA ALA A 102 14.68 14.67 -11.78
C ALA A 102 15.34 14.70 -13.18
N ASP A 103 14.69 14.08 -14.17
CA ASP A 103 15.15 14.06 -15.57
C ASP A 103 15.16 15.47 -16.19
N GLU A 104 14.11 16.25 -16.02
CA GLU A 104 14.02 17.64 -16.46
C GLU A 104 15.12 18.53 -15.85
N CYS A 105 15.56 18.22 -14.64
CA CYS A 105 16.68 18.87 -13.96
C CYS A 105 18.06 18.34 -14.38
N GLY A 106 18.14 17.29 -15.20
CA GLY A 106 19.37 16.62 -15.57
C GLY A 106 20.06 15.90 -14.41
N ASP A 107 19.30 15.50 -13.37
CA ASP A 107 19.81 14.83 -12.17
C ASP A 107 19.83 13.31 -12.36
N ALA A 108 20.82 12.81 -13.09
CA ALA A 108 20.98 11.39 -13.39
C ALA A 108 21.07 10.52 -12.13
N ALA A 109 21.68 11.05 -11.04
CA ALA A 109 21.79 10.30 -9.77
C ALA A 109 20.43 10.16 -9.07
N ALA A 110 19.54 11.16 -9.18
CA ALA A 110 18.19 11.07 -8.66
C ALA A 110 17.33 10.11 -9.51
N CYS A 111 17.47 10.13 -10.83
CA CYS A 111 16.80 9.18 -11.71
C CYS A 111 17.18 7.72 -11.36
N ASP A 112 18.47 7.42 -11.27
CA ASP A 112 18.99 6.10 -10.92
C ASP A 112 18.48 5.62 -9.53
N PHE A 113 18.49 6.51 -8.53
CA PHE A 113 17.96 6.22 -7.21
C PHE A 113 16.46 5.90 -7.25
N ILE A 114 15.65 6.70 -7.94
CA ILE A 114 14.19 6.49 -8.01
C ILE A 114 13.87 5.19 -8.77
N GLU A 115 14.58 4.92 -9.86
CA GLU A 115 14.37 3.71 -10.66
C GLU A 115 14.76 2.44 -9.90
N GLY A 116 15.95 2.45 -9.26
CA GLY A 116 16.52 1.29 -8.61
C GLY A 116 15.90 0.95 -7.26
N GLU A 117 15.61 1.97 -6.44
CA GLU A 117 15.20 1.77 -5.05
C GLU A 117 13.68 1.86 -4.82
N LEU A 118 12.93 2.47 -5.75
CA LEU A 118 11.51 2.74 -5.54
C LEU A 118 10.63 2.19 -6.67
N LEU A 119 10.87 2.58 -7.93
CA LEU A 119 9.99 2.20 -9.05
C LEU A 119 9.97 0.69 -9.29
N LYS A 120 11.11 0.03 -9.13
CA LYS A 120 11.20 -1.42 -9.29
C LYS A 120 10.32 -2.14 -8.27
N ASP A 121 10.45 -1.79 -7.00
CA ASP A 121 9.67 -2.40 -5.92
C ASP A 121 8.18 -2.06 -6.07
N GLN A 122 7.86 -0.83 -6.51
CA GLN A 122 6.47 -0.40 -6.74
C GLN A 122 5.77 -1.21 -7.85
N ILE A 123 6.50 -1.59 -8.92
CA ILE A 123 5.95 -2.47 -9.97
C ILE A 123 5.56 -3.83 -9.39
N ASP A 124 6.40 -4.39 -8.52
CA ASP A 124 6.15 -5.67 -7.88
C ASP A 124 4.97 -5.56 -6.91
N SER A 125 4.86 -4.49 -6.12
CA SER A 125 3.74 -4.21 -5.21
C SER A 125 2.41 -4.08 -5.97
N VAL A 126 2.36 -3.34 -7.07
CA VAL A 126 1.16 -3.24 -7.92
C VAL A 126 0.75 -4.60 -8.45
N LYS A 127 1.70 -5.41 -8.90
CA LYS A 127 1.42 -6.75 -9.42
C LYS A 127 0.89 -7.68 -8.32
N GLU A 128 1.53 -7.72 -7.16
CA GLU A 128 1.12 -8.56 -6.03
C GLU A 128 -0.29 -8.22 -5.56
N ASN A 129 -0.60 -6.94 -5.38
CA ASN A 129 -1.94 -6.49 -5.01
C ASN A 129 -2.99 -6.84 -6.09
N ALA A 130 -2.65 -6.70 -7.38
CA ALA A 130 -3.54 -7.09 -8.48
C ALA A 130 -3.82 -8.61 -8.50
N GLU A 131 -2.81 -9.43 -8.22
CA GLU A 131 -2.94 -10.88 -8.12
C GLU A 131 -3.80 -11.30 -6.92
N MET A 132 -3.66 -10.62 -5.77
CA MET A 132 -4.51 -10.84 -4.58
C MET A 132 -5.96 -10.50 -4.86
N VAL A 133 -6.25 -9.35 -5.47
CA VAL A 133 -7.60 -8.95 -5.89
C VAL A 133 -8.19 -9.98 -6.84
N ALA A 134 -7.46 -10.37 -7.89
CA ALA A 134 -7.92 -11.36 -8.86
C ALA A 134 -8.19 -12.73 -8.23
N SER A 135 -7.33 -13.15 -7.30
CA SER A 135 -7.47 -14.43 -6.58
C SER A 135 -8.71 -14.43 -5.69
N LEU A 136 -8.89 -13.40 -4.87
CA LEU A 136 -10.03 -13.30 -3.96
C LEU A 136 -11.36 -13.14 -4.71
N THR A 137 -11.38 -12.39 -5.81
CA THR A 137 -12.54 -12.30 -6.72
C THR A 137 -12.89 -13.66 -7.32
N ARG A 138 -11.88 -14.40 -7.82
CA ARG A 138 -12.08 -15.76 -8.38
C ARG A 138 -12.62 -16.74 -7.35
N MET A 139 -12.29 -16.57 -6.07
CA MET A 139 -12.86 -17.34 -4.96
C MET A 139 -14.32 -16.98 -4.67
N GLY A 140 -14.88 -15.94 -5.31
CA GLY A 140 -16.26 -15.53 -5.16
C GLY A 140 -16.51 -14.63 -3.94
N ALA A 141 -15.56 -13.81 -3.56
CA ALA A 141 -15.69 -12.88 -2.43
C ALA A 141 -16.81 -11.85 -2.60
N ASP A 142 -17.15 -11.52 -3.83
CA ASP A 142 -18.27 -10.63 -4.22
C ASP A 142 -19.61 -11.38 -4.41
N GLY A 143 -19.65 -12.69 -4.13
CA GLY A 143 -20.80 -13.55 -4.29
C GLY A 143 -21.48 -13.92 -2.95
N PRO A 144 -22.50 -14.80 -3.02
CA PRO A 144 -23.31 -15.19 -1.85
C PRO A 144 -22.53 -15.94 -0.75
N HIS A 145 -21.34 -16.43 -1.06
CA HIS A 145 -20.44 -17.11 -0.14
C HIS A 145 -19.14 -16.32 0.13
N GLY A 146 -19.15 -15.03 -0.09
CA GLY A 146 -17.98 -14.14 0.03
C GLY A 146 -17.29 -14.20 1.39
N GLY A 147 -18.04 -14.41 2.46
CA GLY A 147 -17.47 -14.56 3.79
C GLY A 147 -16.56 -15.78 3.93
N LEU A 148 -16.91 -16.91 3.31
CA LEU A 148 -16.07 -18.11 3.30
C LEU A 148 -14.81 -17.91 2.45
N ALA A 149 -14.93 -17.26 1.28
CA ALA A 149 -13.80 -16.92 0.42
C ALA A 149 -12.81 -16.01 1.16
N THR A 150 -13.30 -14.95 1.81
CA THR A 150 -12.50 -14.02 2.61
C THR A 150 -11.82 -14.73 3.78
N TRP A 151 -12.55 -15.58 4.53
CA TRP A 151 -11.97 -16.35 5.62
C TRP A 151 -10.87 -17.29 5.14
N HIS A 152 -11.07 -17.99 4.02
CA HIS A 152 -10.06 -18.91 3.46
C HIS A 152 -8.82 -18.14 2.99
N PHE A 153 -9.01 -17.02 2.31
CA PHE A 153 -7.93 -16.15 1.86
C PHE A 153 -7.11 -15.61 3.05
N ASP A 154 -7.79 -15.21 4.15
CA ASP A 154 -7.13 -14.83 5.40
C ASP A 154 -6.15 -15.91 5.91
N LYS A 155 -6.54 -17.19 5.83
CA LYS A 155 -5.65 -18.29 6.24
C LYS A 155 -4.46 -18.47 5.29
N MET A 156 -4.60 -18.12 4.03
CA MET A 156 -3.49 -18.16 3.05
C MET A 156 -2.47 -17.05 3.32
N LEU A 157 -2.90 -15.87 3.78
CA LEU A 157 -2.03 -14.75 4.12
C LEU A 157 -1.16 -14.98 5.37
N LYS A 158 -1.50 -15.96 6.23
CA LYS A 158 -0.74 -16.30 7.45
C LYS A 158 0.54 -17.12 7.22
N LYS A 159 0.98 -17.27 5.99
CA LYS A 159 2.17 -18.07 5.66
C LYS A 159 3.47 -17.32 5.89
#